data_4ccf0db0673eaff627d608cf19032d4d
#
_entry.id   4ccf0db0673eaff627d608cf19032d4d
#
_cell.length_a   1.000
_cell.length_b   1.000
_cell.length_c   1.000
_cell.angle_alpha   90.00
_cell.angle_beta   90.00
_cell.angle_gamma   90.00
#
_symmetry.space_group_name_H-M   'P 1'
#
loop_
_entity.id
_entity.type
_entity.pdbx_description
1 polymer ?
#
loop_
_entity_poly.entity_id
_entity_poly.type
_entity_poly.pdbx_seq_one_letter_code
_entity_poly.pdbx_strand_id
1 'polypeptide(L)'
;ASDVYKRQDGARASLEDQIREKEGARILAKLPQDALIVTLEIAGKNFSSEEFAAWIEDCTVRGKSHICFVIGGSLGLHPSVCKRADLALSFSKMTFPHQLMRVILCEQIYRAFRIIQHEPYHK
;
A
#
# COMPACT_ATOMS: atom_id res chain seq x y z
N ALA A 1 14.43 -11.60 35.22
CA ALA A 1 14.63 -10.50 34.27
C ALA A 1 14.10 -10.83 32.90
N SER A 2 14.39 -12.06 32.40
CA SER A 2 13.94 -12.47 31.06
C SER A 2 12.42 -12.62 30.97
N ASP A 3 11.76 -13.06 32.04
CA ASP A 3 10.30 -13.22 32.06
C ASP A 3 9.58 -11.87 32.07
N VAL A 4 10.14 -10.87 32.75
CA VAL A 4 9.59 -9.51 32.75
C VAL A 4 9.72 -8.91 31.34
N TYR A 5 10.84 -9.15 30.69
CA TYR A 5 11.07 -8.70 29.32
C TYR A 5 10.08 -9.31 28.34
N LYS A 6 9.85 -10.61 28.45
CA LYS A 6 8.88 -11.32 27.60
C LYS A 6 7.45 -10.82 27.78
N ARG A 7 7.08 -10.48 29.02
CA ARG A 7 5.75 -9.92 29.31
C ARG A 7 5.59 -8.53 28.71
N GLN A 8 6.62 -7.70 28.78
CA GLN A 8 6.59 -6.36 28.18
C GLN A 8 6.49 -6.45 26.67
N ASP A 9 7.24 -7.35 26.03
CA ASP A 9 7.19 -7.55 24.60
C ASP A 9 5.83 -8.09 24.16
N GLY A 10 5.24 -9.04 24.89
CA GLY A 10 3.92 -9.55 24.62
C GLY A 10 2.82 -8.51 24.78
N ALA A 11 2.90 -7.68 25.84
CA ALA A 11 1.95 -6.59 26.05
C ALA A 11 2.04 -5.53 24.95
N ARG A 12 3.26 -5.19 24.52
CA ARG A 12 3.48 -4.25 23.44
C ARG A 12 2.92 -4.77 22.12
N ALA A 13 3.21 -6.03 21.77
CA ALA A 13 2.72 -6.66 20.55
C ALA A 13 1.19 -6.69 20.52
N SER A 14 0.55 -7.01 21.64
CA SER A 14 -0.91 -7.01 21.75
C SER A 14 -1.50 -5.60 21.56
N LEU A 15 -0.85 -4.59 22.14
CA LEU A 15 -1.27 -3.20 22.00
C LEU A 15 -1.11 -2.73 20.55
N GLU A 16 -0.01 -3.08 19.91
CA GLU A 16 0.25 -2.76 18.51
C GLU A 16 -0.79 -3.41 17.59
N ASP A 17 -1.16 -4.66 17.86
CA ASP A 17 -2.21 -5.36 17.11
C ASP A 17 -3.57 -4.67 17.27
N GLN A 18 -3.90 -4.20 18.47
CA GLN A 18 -5.13 -3.46 18.71
C GLN A 18 -5.16 -2.13 17.96
N ILE A 19 -4.02 -1.44 17.91
CA ILE A 19 -3.89 -0.17 17.17
C ILE A 19 -4.09 -0.43 15.68
N ARG A 20 -3.43 -1.46 15.12
CA ARG A 20 -3.58 -1.82 13.71
C ARG A 20 -5.01 -2.21 13.37
N GLU A 21 -5.68 -2.95 14.25
CA GLU A 21 -7.05 -3.37 14.05
C GLU A 21 -7.99 -2.16 13.98
N LYS A 22 -7.84 -1.20 14.89
CA LYS A 22 -8.64 0.03 14.90
C LYS A 22 -8.38 0.88 13.66
N GLU A 23 -7.11 1.04 13.28
CA GLU A 23 -6.74 1.75 12.06
C GLU A 23 -7.31 1.05 10.83
N GLY A 24 -7.21 -0.27 10.77
CA GLY A 24 -7.75 -1.08 9.69
C GLY A 24 -9.26 -0.91 9.55
N ALA A 25 -9.99 -0.92 10.65
CA ALA A 25 -11.44 -0.69 10.64
C ALA A 25 -11.80 0.69 10.07
N ARG A 26 -11.04 1.73 10.44
CA ARG A 26 -11.23 3.09 9.91
C ARG A 26 -10.96 3.15 8.40
N ILE A 27 -9.90 2.49 7.96
CA ILE A 27 -9.55 2.43 6.55
C ILE A 27 -10.67 1.74 5.76
N LEU A 28 -11.07 0.54 6.20
CA LEU A 28 -12.12 -0.23 5.53
C LEU A 28 -13.43 0.55 5.43
N ALA A 29 -13.78 1.32 6.46
CA ALA A 29 -15.00 2.13 6.46
C ALA A 29 -14.96 3.25 5.43
N LYS A 30 -13.77 3.71 5.04
CA LYS A 30 -13.58 4.82 4.10
C LYS A 30 -13.33 4.36 2.65
N LEU A 31 -13.10 3.07 2.42
CA LEU A 31 -12.80 2.58 1.09
C LEU A 31 -14.02 2.67 0.19
N PRO A 32 -13.88 3.25 -1.04
CA PRO A 32 -14.98 3.24 -2.00
C PRO A 32 -15.31 1.80 -2.43
N GLN A 33 -16.58 1.50 -2.61
CA GLN A 33 -17.04 0.16 -2.98
C GLN A 33 -16.69 -0.20 -4.42
N ASP A 34 -16.65 0.79 -5.29
CA ASP A 34 -16.45 0.61 -6.74
C ASP A 34 -15.02 0.90 -7.19
N ALA A 35 -14.11 1.12 -6.25
CA ALA A 35 -12.69 1.37 -6.56
C ALA A 35 -11.89 0.08 -6.47
N LEU A 36 -10.84 0.00 -7.29
CA LEU A 36 -9.77 -0.98 -7.10
C LEU A 36 -8.91 -0.53 -5.94
N ILE A 37 -8.61 -1.44 -5.04
CA ILE A 37 -7.82 -1.14 -3.85
C ILE A 37 -6.41 -1.67 -4.03
N VAL A 38 -5.43 -0.78 -3.95
CA VAL A 38 -4.01 -1.11 -4.00
C VAL A 38 -3.41 -0.80 -2.63
N THR A 39 -2.93 -1.83 -1.96
CA THR A 39 -2.22 -1.66 -0.68
C THR A 39 -0.73 -1.63 -0.94
N LEU A 40 -0.01 -0.76 -0.22
CA LEU A 40 1.44 -0.75 -0.26
C LEU A 40 1.96 -1.66 0.85
N GLU A 41 2.59 -2.75 0.45
CA GLU A 41 3.07 -3.79 1.38
C GLU A 41 4.48 -4.23 0.97
N ILE A 42 5.35 -4.42 1.96
CA ILE A 42 6.72 -4.89 1.70
C ILE A 42 6.72 -6.25 1.00
N ALA A 43 5.82 -7.13 1.41
CA ALA A 43 5.67 -8.46 0.83
C ALA A 43 4.80 -8.49 -0.43
N GLY A 44 4.40 -7.34 -0.93
CA GLY A 44 3.59 -7.23 -2.13
C GLY A 44 4.36 -7.54 -3.41
N LYS A 45 3.67 -7.40 -4.52
CA LYS A 45 4.24 -7.65 -5.85
C LYS A 45 5.14 -6.48 -6.25
N ASN A 46 6.35 -6.78 -6.70
CA ASN A 46 7.26 -5.79 -7.25
C ASN A 46 6.98 -5.58 -8.73
N PHE A 47 6.78 -4.32 -9.10
CA PHE A 47 6.64 -3.91 -10.50
C PHE A 47 7.79 -3.00 -10.89
N SER A 48 8.22 -3.06 -12.14
CA SER A 48 8.95 -1.96 -12.74
C SER A 48 7.99 -0.78 -12.97
N SER A 49 8.52 0.40 -13.26
CA SER A 49 7.68 1.56 -13.59
C SER A 49 6.83 1.29 -14.83
N GLU A 50 7.39 0.60 -15.82
CA GLU A 50 6.69 0.22 -17.05
C GLU A 50 5.57 -0.78 -16.76
N GLU A 51 5.82 -1.78 -15.91
CA GLU A 51 4.81 -2.75 -15.52
C GLU A 51 3.68 -2.10 -14.74
N PHE A 52 4.00 -1.15 -13.87
CA PHE A 52 3.00 -0.40 -13.13
C PHE A 52 2.12 0.43 -14.06
N ALA A 53 2.74 1.10 -15.03
CA ALA A 53 2.01 1.86 -16.06
C ALA A 53 1.08 0.94 -16.85
N ALA A 54 1.56 -0.24 -17.27
CA ALA A 54 0.77 -1.21 -18.00
C ALA A 54 -0.42 -1.71 -17.19
N TRP A 55 -0.23 -1.92 -15.88
CA TRP A 55 -1.30 -2.33 -14.99
C TRP A 55 -2.40 -1.27 -14.89
N ILE A 56 -2.01 0.00 -14.73
CA ILE A 56 -2.97 1.13 -14.68
C ILE A 56 -3.74 1.23 -15.99
N GLU A 57 -3.05 1.15 -17.12
CA GLU A 57 -3.68 1.22 -18.45
C GLU A 57 -4.68 0.08 -18.63
N ASP A 58 -4.31 -1.15 -18.24
CA ASP A 58 -5.18 -2.31 -18.33
C ASP A 58 -6.45 -2.11 -17.49
N CYS A 59 -6.32 -1.59 -16.28
CA CYS A 59 -7.46 -1.27 -15.43
C CYS A 59 -8.39 -0.26 -16.10
N THR A 60 -7.82 0.79 -16.71
CA THR A 60 -8.58 1.82 -17.40
C THR A 60 -9.34 1.24 -18.60
N VAL A 61 -8.68 0.40 -19.39
CA VAL A 61 -9.30 -0.26 -20.55
C VAL A 61 -10.47 -1.14 -20.14
N ARG A 62 -10.39 -1.78 -18.97
CA ARG A 62 -11.49 -2.58 -18.43
C ARG A 62 -12.62 -1.76 -17.80
N GLY A 63 -12.51 -0.44 -17.87
CA GLY A 63 -13.51 0.47 -17.28
C GLY A 63 -13.36 0.69 -15.79
N LYS A 64 -12.23 0.29 -15.20
CA LYS A 64 -11.94 0.43 -13.76
C LYS A 64 -10.89 1.51 -13.56
N SER A 65 -11.30 2.76 -13.73
CA SER A 65 -10.40 3.91 -13.63
C SER A 65 -10.30 4.50 -12.22
N HIS A 66 -11.15 4.07 -11.29
CA HIS A 66 -11.08 4.54 -9.91
C HIS A 66 -10.19 3.60 -9.11
N ILE A 67 -9.00 4.06 -8.77
CA ILE A 67 -8.01 3.28 -8.01
C ILE A 67 -7.72 4.01 -6.71
N CYS A 68 -7.83 3.31 -5.60
CA CYS A 68 -7.55 3.84 -4.27
C CYS A 68 -6.29 3.18 -3.72
N PHE A 69 -5.28 3.99 -3.42
CA PHE A 69 -4.03 3.51 -2.83
C PHE A 69 -4.08 3.66 -1.31
N VAL A 70 -3.68 2.61 -0.61
CA VAL A 70 -3.68 2.58 0.84
C VAL A 70 -2.25 2.41 1.34
N ILE A 71 -1.78 3.40 2.08
CA ILE A 71 -0.46 3.36 2.73
C ILE A 71 -0.69 3.18 4.22
N GLY A 72 -0.11 2.14 4.80
CA GLY A 72 -0.22 1.88 6.24
C GLY A 72 0.60 2.86 7.07
N GLY A 73 0.27 2.95 8.35
CA GLY A 73 1.07 3.69 9.32
C GLY A 73 2.36 2.96 9.68
N SER A 74 3.04 3.41 10.74
CA SER A 74 4.33 2.87 11.17
C SER A 74 4.29 1.39 11.53
N LEU A 75 3.13 0.86 11.90
CA LEU A 75 2.94 -0.54 12.27
C LEU A 75 2.52 -1.44 11.11
N GLY A 76 2.38 -0.87 9.91
CA GLY A 76 1.89 -1.59 8.74
C GLY A 76 0.37 -1.70 8.71
N LEU A 77 -0.15 -2.45 7.75
CA LEU A 77 -1.58 -2.63 7.55
C LEU A 77 -2.08 -3.88 8.27
N HIS A 78 -3.27 -3.77 8.86
CA HIS A 78 -3.94 -4.93 9.44
C HIS A 78 -4.33 -5.93 8.34
N PRO A 79 -4.29 -7.24 8.62
CA PRO A 79 -4.65 -8.27 7.62
C PRO A 79 -6.01 -8.08 6.98
N SER A 80 -6.98 -7.50 7.68
CA SER A 80 -8.32 -7.24 7.13
C SER A 80 -8.28 -6.28 5.93
N VAL A 81 -7.39 -5.29 5.99
CA VAL A 81 -7.18 -4.35 4.88
C VAL A 81 -6.46 -5.05 3.72
N CYS A 82 -5.43 -5.82 4.04
CA CYS A 82 -4.67 -6.58 3.04
C CYS A 82 -5.56 -7.55 2.27
N LYS A 83 -6.52 -8.19 2.93
CA LYS A 83 -7.48 -9.10 2.30
C LYS A 83 -8.42 -8.38 1.33
N ARG A 84 -8.70 -7.11 1.57
CA ARG A 84 -9.58 -6.31 0.70
C ARG A 84 -8.86 -5.83 -0.55
N ALA A 85 -7.53 -5.86 -0.58
CA ALA A 85 -6.74 -5.36 -1.69
C ALA A 85 -6.96 -6.17 -2.97
N ASP A 86 -7.11 -5.46 -4.08
CA ASP A 86 -7.09 -6.05 -5.41
C ASP A 86 -5.65 -6.25 -5.90
N LEU A 87 -4.74 -5.43 -5.38
CA LEU A 87 -3.31 -5.55 -5.65
C LEU A 87 -2.54 -5.14 -4.39
N ALA A 88 -1.61 -5.99 -3.95
CA ALA A 88 -0.62 -5.64 -2.96
C ALA A 88 0.66 -5.26 -3.71
N LEU A 89 1.07 -4.01 -3.60
CA LEU A 89 2.20 -3.45 -4.34
C LEU A 89 3.37 -3.20 -3.41
N SER A 90 4.56 -3.64 -3.79
CA SER A 90 5.79 -3.37 -3.07
C SER A 90 6.74 -2.55 -3.92
N PHE A 91 7.26 -1.46 -3.38
CA PHE A 91 8.32 -0.69 -4.02
C PHE A 91 9.70 -1.26 -3.70
N SER A 92 9.85 -1.94 -2.57
CA SER A 92 11.12 -2.46 -2.12
C SER A 92 10.92 -3.40 -0.94
N LYS A 93 11.89 -4.27 -0.70
CA LYS A 93 11.95 -5.07 0.53
C LYS A 93 12.38 -4.22 1.74
N MET A 94 12.84 -3.01 1.49
CA MET A 94 13.21 -2.08 2.55
C MET A 94 12.00 -1.34 3.09
N THR A 95 12.07 -0.96 4.35
CA THR A 95 11.05 -0.12 4.99
C THR A 95 11.40 1.34 4.81
N PHE A 96 10.45 2.13 4.36
CA PHE A 96 10.59 3.57 4.20
C PHE A 96 9.65 4.31 5.16
N PRO A 97 10.01 5.53 5.57
CA PRO A 97 9.07 6.36 6.34
C PRO A 97 7.77 6.59 5.57
N HIS A 98 6.66 6.64 6.29
CA HIS A 98 5.33 6.78 5.71
C HIS A 98 5.21 7.97 4.75
N GLN A 99 5.72 9.13 5.15
CA GLN A 99 5.63 10.34 4.32
C GLN A 99 6.47 10.21 3.05
N LEU A 100 7.62 9.55 3.12
CA LEU A 100 8.45 9.31 1.93
C LEU A 100 7.74 8.36 0.96
N MET A 101 7.05 7.35 1.48
CA MET A 101 6.27 6.44 0.64
C MET A 101 5.19 7.18 -0.15
N ARG A 102 4.55 8.17 0.46
CA ARG A 102 3.56 8.99 -0.25
C ARG A 102 4.17 9.74 -1.43
N VAL A 103 5.35 10.30 -1.23
CA VAL A 103 6.07 11.01 -2.29
C VAL A 103 6.46 10.06 -3.42
N ILE A 104 7.02 8.90 -3.07
CA ILE A 104 7.40 7.87 -4.05
C ILE A 104 6.18 7.41 -4.85
N LEU A 105 5.07 7.15 -4.17
CA LEU A 105 3.84 6.72 -4.82
C LEU A 105 3.34 7.78 -5.80
N CYS A 106 3.26 9.04 -5.37
CA CYS A 106 2.81 10.13 -6.23
C CYS A 106 3.71 10.29 -7.46
N GLU A 107 5.02 10.17 -7.28
CA GLU A 107 5.98 10.23 -8.38
C GLU A 107 5.75 9.09 -9.36
N GLN A 108 5.57 7.87 -8.88
CA GLN A 108 5.36 6.70 -9.74
C GLN A 108 4.01 6.76 -10.47
N ILE A 109 2.97 7.29 -9.86
CA ILE A 109 1.68 7.51 -10.53
C ILE A 109 1.85 8.51 -11.66
N TYR A 110 2.51 9.63 -11.41
CA TYR A 110 2.80 10.64 -12.42
C TYR A 110 3.60 10.04 -13.58
N ARG A 111 4.65 9.30 -13.26
CA ARG A 111 5.51 8.60 -14.24
C ARG A 111 4.70 7.62 -15.06
N ALA A 112 3.81 6.85 -14.44
CA ALA A 112 2.97 5.89 -15.12
C ALA A 112 2.09 6.56 -16.19
N PHE A 113 1.45 7.69 -15.86
CA PHE A 113 0.65 8.42 -16.84
C PHE A 113 1.49 8.99 -17.98
N ARG A 114 2.72 9.42 -17.70
CA ARG A 114 3.64 9.87 -18.75
C ARG A 114 4.03 8.74 -19.68
N ILE A 115 4.26 7.55 -19.16
CA ILE A 115 4.54 6.37 -19.96
C ILE A 115 3.33 6.01 -20.84
N ILE A 116 2.13 5.99 -20.25
CA ILE A 116 0.88 5.66 -20.97
C ILE A 116 0.64 6.62 -22.12
N GLN A 117 0.92 7.91 -21.90
CA GLN A 117 0.72 8.95 -22.92
C GLN A 117 1.91 9.09 -23.86
N HIS A 118 2.93 8.24 -23.73
CA HIS A 118 4.14 8.28 -24.55
C HIS A 118 4.88 9.62 -24.49
N GLU A 119 4.87 10.26 -23.32
CA GLU A 119 5.56 11.52 -23.11
C GLU A 119 6.99 11.32 -22.59
N PRO A 120 7.94 12.21 -22.92
CA PRO A 120 9.35 12.03 -22.60
C PRO A 120 9.66 12.41 -21.14
N TYR A 121 9.30 11.58 -20.19
CA TYR A 121 9.62 11.75 -18.78
C TYR A 121 10.45 10.58 -18.26
N HIS A 122 9.99 9.37 -18.53
CA HIS A 122 10.63 8.15 -18.07
C HIS A 122 11.86 7.83 -18.94
N LYS A 123 12.97 7.47 -18.27
CA LYS A 123 14.21 7.12 -18.98
C LYS A 123 14.65 5.70 -18.68
#